data_7a585b16d3b31f8ed83dd3903bf42e3d
#
_entry.id   7a585b16d3b31f8ed83dd3903bf42e3d
#
_cell.length_a   1.000
_cell.length_b   1.000
_cell.length_c   1.000
_cell.angle_alpha   90.00
_cell.angle_beta   90.00
_cell.angle_gamma   90.00
#
_symmetry.space_group_name_H-M   'P 1'
#
loop_
_entity.id
_entity.type
_entity.pdbx_description
1 polymer ?
#
loop_
_entity_poly.entity_id
_entity_poly.type
_entity_poly.pdbx_seq_one_letter_code
_entity_poly.pdbx_strand_id
1 'polypeptide(L)'
;MFILGNLFMAVASVLDMALSLYMWIIIARALLSWVNPDPYNAIVRFLYNVTEPVLYAVRRYIPASFGGVDFSPMIVLLGIVFLKNFVVASLRQLAMGM
;
A
#
# COMPACT_ATOMS: atom_id res chain seq x y z
N MET A 1 8.18 3.65 30.06
CA MET A 1 7.79 2.32 30.55
C MET A 1 7.93 1.31 29.46
N PHE A 2 8.65 0.23 29.71
CA PHE A 2 9.02 -0.71 28.63
C PHE A 2 7.79 -1.41 28.03
N ILE A 3 6.72 -1.62 28.80
CA ILE A 3 5.51 -2.27 28.28
C ILE A 3 4.86 -1.42 27.20
N LEU A 4 4.74 -0.12 27.42
CA LEU A 4 4.21 0.80 26.42
C LEU A 4 5.14 0.88 25.21
N GLY A 5 6.45 0.93 25.46
CA GLY A 5 7.43 0.89 24.37
C GLY A 5 7.29 -0.35 23.50
N ASN A 6 7.14 -1.50 24.15
CA ASN A 6 6.94 -2.76 23.42
C ASN A 6 5.64 -2.76 22.63
N LEU A 7 4.58 -2.18 23.20
CA LEU A 7 3.30 -2.07 22.49
C LEU A 7 3.44 -1.25 21.22
N PHE A 8 4.07 -0.07 21.31
CA PHE A 8 4.26 0.77 20.13
C PHE A 8 5.17 0.12 19.10
N MET A 9 6.21 -0.59 19.54
CA MET A 9 7.07 -1.34 18.61
C MET A 9 6.30 -2.45 17.90
N ALA A 10 5.44 -3.16 18.63
CA ALA A 10 4.61 -4.21 18.04
C ALA A 10 3.64 -3.63 17.01
N VAL A 11 2.97 -2.52 17.33
CA VAL A 11 2.07 -1.85 16.39
C VAL A 11 2.83 -1.41 15.16
N ALA A 12 4.02 -0.82 15.33
CA ALA A 12 4.85 -0.39 14.21
C ALA A 12 5.22 -1.58 13.31
N SER A 13 5.57 -2.72 13.91
CA SER A 13 5.94 -3.91 13.15
C SER A 13 4.75 -4.44 12.35
N VAL A 14 3.57 -4.50 12.96
CA VAL A 14 2.36 -4.96 12.27
C VAL A 14 2.00 -4.03 11.13
N LEU A 15 2.07 -2.72 11.35
CA LEU A 15 1.80 -1.74 10.30
C LEU A 15 2.80 -1.88 9.14
N ASP A 16 4.07 -2.07 9.47
CA ASP A 16 5.11 -2.26 8.44
C ASP A 16 4.81 -3.49 7.58
N MET A 17 4.46 -4.60 8.22
CA MET A 17 4.10 -5.83 7.52
C MET A 17 2.86 -5.65 6.66
N ALA A 18 1.83 -5.00 7.20
CA ALA A 18 0.58 -4.77 6.47
C ALA A 18 0.81 -3.87 5.26
N LEU A 19 1.56 -2.78 5.43
CA LEU A 19 1.86 -1.87 4.34
C LEU A 19 2.74 -2.54 3.28
N SER A 20 3.70 -3.35 3.70
CA SER A 20 4.55 -4.10 2.78
C SER A 20 3.74 -5.10 1.97
N LEU A 21 2.83 -5.83 2.61
CA LEU A 21 1.97 -6.77 1.93
C LEU A 21 1.10 -6.06 0.90
N TYR A 22 0.48 -4.94 1.30
CA TYR A 22 -0.36 -4.19 0.38
C TYR A 22 0.45 -3.62 -0.79
N MET A 23 1.69 -3.20 -0.54
CA MET A 23 2.58 -2.73 -1.59
C MET A 23 2.80 -3.80 -2.65
N TRP A 24 3.05 -5.04 -2.23
CA TRP A 24 3.21 -6.16 -3.17
C TRP A 24 1.92 -6.45 -3.92
N ILE A 25 0.77 -6.33 -3.27
CA ILE A 25 -0.53 -6.49 -3.92
C ILE A 25 -0.71 -5.43 -5.01
N ILE A 26 -0.36 -4.18 -4.73
CA ILE A 26 -0.43 -3.09 -5.71
C ILE A 26 0.52 -3.34 -6.88
N ILE A 27 1.73 -3.83 -6.61
CA ILE A 27 2.70 -4.16 -7.66
C ILE A 27 2.13 -5.26 -8.57
N ALA A 28 1.57 -6.30 -7.98
CA ALA A 28 0.95 -7.38 -8.75
C ALA A 28 -0.19 -6.85 -9.61
N ARG A 29 -1.03 -5.97 -9.05
CA ARG A 29 -2.13 -5.35 -9.78
C ARG A 29 -1.61 -4.54 -10.98
N ALA A 30 -0.54 -3.79 -10.79
CA ALA A 30 0.05 -2.98 -11.86
C ALA A 30 0.58 -3.87 -12.99
N LEU A 31 1.27 -4.96 -12.65
CA LEU A 31 1.78 -5.89 -13.64
C LEU A 31 0.64 -6.56 -14.41
N LEU A 32 -0.44 -6.93 -13.72
CA LEU A 32 -1.60 -7.53 -14.36
C LEU A 32 -2.26 -6.56 -15.36
N SER A 33 -2.27 -5.28 -15.05
CA SER A 33 -2.82 -4.27 -15.95
C SER A 33 -2.10 -4.25 -17.31
N TRP A 34 -0.79 -4.53 -17.29
CA TRP A 34 0.02 -4.52 -18.51
C TRP A 34 -0.07 -5.83 -19.27
N VAL A 35 -0.29 -6.95 -18.58
CA VAL A 35 -0.35 -8.28 -19.18
C VAL A 35 -1.74 -8.59 -19.75
N ASN A 36 -2.75 -7.87 -19.31
CA ASN A 36 -4.15 -8.05 -19.73
C ASN A 36 -4.63 -9.48 -19.44
N PRO A 37 -4.68 -9.89 -18.16
CA PRO A 37 -5.03 -11.25 -17.77
C PRO A 37 -6.53 -11.55 -17.92
N ASP A 38 -6.88 -12.83 -17.79
CA ASP A 38 -8.25 -13.30 -17.81
C ASP A 38 -9.04 -12.70 -16.63
N PRO A 39 -10.09 -11.87 -16.90
CA PRO A 39 -10.86 -11.25 -15.83
C PRO A 39 -11.70 -12.24 -15.02
N TYR A 40 -11.84 -13.47 -15.47
CA TYR A 40 -12.59 -14.50 -14.76
C TYR A 40 -11.72 -15.30 -13.79
N ASN A 41 -10.41 -15.07 -13.79
CA ASN A 41 -9.51 -15.73 -12.84
C ASN A 41 -9.79 -15.21 -11.43
N ALA A 42 -9.94 -16.13 -10.46
CA ALA A 42 -10.27 -15.75 -9.09
C ALA A 42 -9.19 -14.89 -8.44
N ILE A 43 -7.92 -15.16 -8.72
CA ILE A 43 -6.80 -14.39 -8.18
C ILE A 43 -6.81 -12.96 -8.73
N VAL A 44 -7.05 -12.83 -10.03
CA VAL A 44 -7.12 -11.51 -10.69
C VAL A 44 -8.27 -10.70 -10.10
N ARG A 45 -9.43 -11.32 -9.93
CA ARG A 45 -10.60 -10.65 -9.34
C ARG A 45 -10.34 -10.22 -7.90
N PHE A 46 -9.67 -11.06 -7.12
CA PHE A 46 -9.31 -10.72 -5.76
C PHE A 46 -8.39 -9.51 -5.72
N LEU A 47 -7.34 -9.51 -6.54
CA LEU A 47 -6.40 -8.37 -6.59
C LEU A 47 -7.10 -7.08 -6.98
N TYR A 48 -7.99 -7.14 -7.98
CA TYR A 48 -8.76 -5.96 -8.38
C TYR A 48 -9.69 -5.48 -7.27
N ASN A 49 -10.37 -6.40 -6.59
CA ASN A 49 -11.33 -6.04 -5.55
C ASN A 49 -10.67 -5.38 -4.35
N VAL A 50 -9.45 -5.78 -3.97
CA VAL A 50 -8.77 -5.20 -2.82
C VAL A 50 -8.00 -3.92 -3.16
N THR A 51 -7.72 -3.67 -4.44
CA THR A 51 -6.96 -2.48 -4.87
C THR A 51 -7.84 -1.39 -5.47
N GLU A 52 -8.95 -1.74 -6.09
CA GLU A 52 -9.79 -0.80 -6.82
C GLU A 52 -10.28 0.38 -5.96
N PRO A 53 -10.73 0.18 -4.70
CA PRO A 53 -11.18 1.33 -3.91
C PRO A 53 -10.07 2.37 -3.72
N VAL A 54 -8.84 1.95 -3.49
CA VAL A 54 -7.71 2.86 -3.29
C VAL A 54 -7.34 3.53 -4.60
N LEU A 55 -7.24 2.77 -5.68
CA LEU A 55 -6.90 3.30 -7.00
C LEU A 55 -7.98 4.26 -7.50
N TYR A 56 -9.25 3.93 -7.25
CA TYR A 56 -10.36 4.81 -7.61
C TYR A 56 -10.25 6.14 -6.88
N ALA A 57 -9.94 6.12 -5.58
CA ALA A 57 -9.79 7.34 -4.80
C ALA A 57 -8.66 8.21 -5.36
N VAL A 58 -7.55 7.60 -5.75
CA VAL A 58 -6.42 8.33 -6.35
C VAL A 58 -6.84 8.94 -7.69
N ARG A 59 -7.49 8.17 -8.55
CA ARG A 59 -7.92 8.66 -9.86
C ARG A 59 -8.92 9.80 -9.75
N ARG A 60 -9.71 9.81 -8.70
CA ARG A 60 -10.72 10.85 -8.47
C ARG A 60 -10.10 12.21 -8.21
N TYR A 61 -8.95 12.22 -7.50
CA TYR A 61 -8.31 13.47 -7.08
C TYR A 61 -7.11 13.84 -7.94
N ILE A 62 -6.47 12.88 -8.56
CA ILE A 62 -5.24 13.09 -9.33
C ILE A 62 -5.40 12.46 -10.71
N PRO A 63 -5.31 13.25 -11.80
CA PRO A 63 -5.33 12.65 -13.15
C PRO A 63 -4.02 11.92 -13.39
N ALA A 64 -4.04 10.59 -13.24
CA ALA A 64 -2.86 9.76 -13.29
C ALA A 64 -2.73 8.98 -14.60
N SER A 65 -3.61 9.20 -15.57
CA SER A 65 -3.57 8.50 -16.86
C SER A 65 -2.97 9.40 -17.93
N PHE A 66 -1.91 8.94 -18.59
CA PHE A 66 -1.25 9.64 -19.68
C PHE A 66 -1.02 8.66 -20.83
N GLY A 67 -1.45 9.04 -22.04
CA GLY A 67 -1.21 8.22 -23.22
C GLY A 67 -1.80 6.82 -23.14
N GLY A 68 -2.89 6.64 -22.39
CA GLY A 68 -3.52 5.34 -22.21
C GLY A 68 -2.89 4.48 -21.13
N VAL A 69 -1.85 4.98 -20.46
CA VAL A 69 -1.20 4.26 -19.35
C VAL A 69 -1.71 4.80 -18.03
N ASP A 70 -2.11 3.90 -17.14
CA ASP A 70 -2.61 4.25 -15.81
C ASP A 70 -1.44 4.24 -14.81
N PHE A 71 -1.13 5.40 -14.26
CA PHE A 71 -0.06 5.56 -13.29
C PHE A 71 -0.57 5.59 -11.84
N SER A 72 -1.88 5.33 -11.63
CA SER A 72 -2.45 5.31 -10.28
C SER A 72 -1.73 4.35 -9.32
N PRO A 73 -1.38 3.12 -9.74
CA PRO A 73 -0.64 2.23 -8.84
C PRO A 73 0.70 2.81 -8.38
N MET A 74 1.38 3.54 -9.25
CA MET A 74 2.65 4.17 -8.89
C MET A 74 2.47 5.24 -7.82
N ILE A 75 1.41 6.03 -7.92
CA ILE A 75 1.08 7.07 -6.93
C ILE A 75 0.77 6.41 -5.59
N VAL A 76 0.01 5.31 -5.59
CA VAL A 76 -0.31 4.58 -4.37
C VAL A 76 0.95 4.00 -3.74
N LEU A 77 1.86 3.45 -4.55
CA LEU A 77 3.13 2.92 -4.05
C LEU A 77 3.96 4.01 -3.36
N LEU A 78 4.03 5.20 -3.95
CA LEU A 78 4.74 6.33 -3.34
C LEU A 78 4.10 6.71 -2.01
N GLY A 79 2.76 6.70 -1.95
CA GLY A 79 2.04 6.98 -0.71
C GLY A 79 2.33 5.95 0.37
N ILE A 80 2.38 4.67 0.00
CA ILE A 80 2.69 3.59 0.93
C ILE A 80 4.11 3.73 1.47
N VAL A 81 5.08 4.00 0.60
CA VAL A 81 6.47 4.21 1.02
C VAL A 81 6.56 5.39 1.99
N PHE A 82 5.86 6.48 1.69
CA PHE A 82 5.81 7.63 2.58
C PHE A 82 5.25 7.25 3.95
N LEU A 83 4.12 6.51 3.97
CA LEU A 83 3.51 6.10 5.22
C LEU A 83 4.42 5.18 6.02
N LYS A 84 5.11 4.24 5.36
CA LYS A 84 6.06 3.37 6.05
C LYS A 84 7.16 4.19 6.70
N ASN A 85 7.74 5.12 5.97
CA ASN A 85 8.87 5.89 6.47
C ASN A 85 8.46 6.95 7.50
N PHE A 86 7.23 7.45 7.40
CA PHE A 86 6.77 8.47 8.33
C PHE A 86 6.11 7.86 9.58
N VAL A 87 5.05 7.07 9.38
CA VAL A 87 4.22 6.59 10.50
C VAL A 87 4.95 5.51 11.28
N VAL A 88 5.50 4.52 10.59
CA VAL A 88 6.16 3.38 11.25
C VAL A 88 7.41 3.87 11.96
N ALA A 89 8.22 4.72 11.32
CA ALA A 89 9.42 5.27 11.93
C ALA A 89 9.09 6.14 13.15
N SER A 90 8.03 6.94 13.05
CA SER A 90 7.59 7.78 14.16
C SER A 90 7.14 6.95 15.36
N LEU A 91 6.41 5.86 15.12
CA LEU A 91 6.00 4.95 16.18
C LEU A 91 7.20 4.30 16.86
N ARG A 92 8.20 3.89 16.08
CA ARG A 92 9.41 3.29 16.63
C ARG A 92 10.19 4.29 17.48
N GLN A 93 10.28 5.54 17.05
CA GLN A 93 10.95 6.57 17.81
C GLN A 93 10.21 6.87 19.11
N LEU A 94 8.88 6.93 19.08
CA LEU A 94 8.09 7.08 20.30
C LEU A 94 8.35 5.92 21.25
N ALA A 95 8.40 4.70 20.74
CA ALA A 95 8.66 3.51 21.56
C ALA A 95 10.03 3.58 22.23
N MET A 96 11.02 4.08 21.53
CA MET A 96 12.38 4.20 22.07
C MET A 96 12.48 5.23 23.18
N GLY A 97 11.61 6.25 23.17
CA GLY A 97 11.55 7.26 24.22
C GLY A 97 10.76 6.82 25.45
N MET A 98 10.20 5.64 25.42
CA MET A 98 9.45 5.07 26.52
C MET A 98 10.27 4.01 27.25
#